data_06d573078267573b0e84460775edf6c4
#
_entry.id   06d573078267573b0e84460775edf6c4
#
_cell.length_a   1.000
_cell.length_b   1.000
_cell.length_c   1.000
_cell.angle_alpha   90.00
_cell.angle_beta   90.00
_cell.angle_gamma   90.00
#
_symmetry.space_group_name_H-M   'P 1'
#
loop_
_entity.id
_entity.type
_entity.pdbx_description
1 polymer ?
#
loop_
_entity_poly.entity_id
_entity_poly.type
_entity_poly.pdbx_seq_one_letter_code
_entity_poly.pdbx_strand_id
1 'polypeptide(L)'
;MRCAATAKENEVDRRRKEEREDERRKIGLFCNVKGDCVIPAINANSIYEVPINFLNEGLDKRVLEYFRLESKKEIDLKMWSQVSKRILEPEGSIEIGIVGKYTGLADAYKSLNEALSHGGIYNNVKVKLNWIESEELNGSNIENMLNNCHGILVPGGFGE
;
A
#
# COMPACT_ATOMS: atom_id res chain seq x y z
N MET A 1 22.38 6.04 30.33
CA MET A 1 21.39 5.00 29.95
C MET A 1 21.05 4.93 28.45
N ARG A 2 21.25 5.96 27.62
CA ARG A 2 20.98 5.92 26.15
C ARG A 2 21.93 5.04 25.34
N CYS A 3 23.22 4.90 25.74
CA CYS A 3 24.21 4.12 24.96
C CYS A 3 23.99 2.58 24.93
N ALA A 4 23.33 2.00 25.95
CA ALA A 4 23.11 0.56 26.01
C ALA A 4 21.90 0.10 25.17
N ALA A 5 20.91 0.97 24.99
CA ALA A 5 19.75 0.69 24.11
C ALA A 5 20.16 0.69 22.64
N THR A 6 20.92 1.70 22.20
CA THR A 6 21.47 1.81 20.84
C THR A 6 22.39 0.65 20.47
N ALA A 7 23.20 0.14 21.40
CA ALA A 7 24.09 -0.99 21.15
C ALA A 7 23.30 -2.32 20.95
N LYS A 8 22.22 -2.52 21.72
CA LYS A 8 21.34 -3.69 21.56
C LYS A 8 20.51 -3.63 20.27
N GLU A 9 20.00 -2.46 19.89
CA GLU A 9 19.31 -2.25 18.63
C GLU A 9 20.23 -2.54 17.44
N ASN A 10 21.46 -2.03 17.46
CA ASN A 10 22.45 -2.29 16.43
C ASN A 10 22.83 -3.78 16.32
N GLU A 11 22.86 -4.50 17.43
CA GLU A 11 23.16 -5.95 17.42
C GLU A 11 22.01 -6.78 16.88
N VAL A 12 20.75 -6.42 17.19
CA VAL A 12 19.56 -7.07 16.64
C VAL A 12 19.46 -6.83 15.12
N ASP A 13 19.73 -5.62 14.67
CA ASP A 13 19.71 -5.30 13.25
C ASP A 13 20.84 -6.00 12.48
N ARG A 14 22.02 -6.13 13.08
CA ARG A 14 23.12 -6.89 12.50
C ARG A 14 22.76 -8.37 12.33
N ARG A 15 22.21 -9.01 13.37
CA ARG A 15 21.77 -10.42 13.30
C ARG A 15 20.71 -10.65 12.24
N ARG A 16 19.70 -9.78 12.17
CA ARG A 16 18.67 -9.84 11.13
C ARG A 16 19.25 -9.68 9.72
N LYS A 17 20.28 -8.88 9.56
CA LYS A 17 20.96 -8.71 8.27
C LYS A 17 21.76 -9.97 7.90
N GLU A 18 22.49 -10.55 8.84
CA GLU A 18 23.25 -11.81 8.65
C GLU A 18 22.30 -12.98 8.32
N GLU A 19 21.17 -13.10 9.02
CA GLU A 19 20.15 -14.12 8.75
C GLU A 19 19.59 -13.97 7.32
N ARG A 20 19.26 -12.75 6.89
CA ARG A 20 18.77 -12.49 5.52
C ARG A 20 19.82 -12.82 4.46
N GLU A 21 21.11 -12.54 4.72
CA GLU A 21 22.17 -12.88 3.77
C GLU A 21 22.35 -14.40 3.65
N ASP A 22 22.23 -15.16 4.75
CA ASP A 22 22.28 -16.61 4.72
C ASP A 22 21.07 -17.23 3.99
N GLU A 23 19.87 -16.68 4.20
CA GLU A 23 18.67 -17.08 3.46
C GLU A 23 18.82 -16.79 1.96
N ARG A 24 19.29 -15.61 1.57
CA ARG A 24 19.58 -15.26 0.16
C ARG A 24 20.54 -16.25 -0.48
N ARG A 25 21.61 -16.61 0.25
CA ARG A 25 22.60 -17.57 -0.21
C ARG A 25 21.99 -18.96 -0.43
N LYS A 26 21.17 -19.44 0.52
CA LYS A 26 20.48 -20.74 0.42
C LYS A 26 19.53 -20.76 -0.77
N ILE A 27 18.66 -19.75 -0.90
CA ILE A 27 17.73 -19.63 -2.02
C ILE A 27 18.50 -19.58 -3.36
N GLY A 28 19.56 -18.79 -3.42
CA GLY A 28 20.41 -18.69 -4.61
C GLY A 28 20.97 -20.04 -5.04
N LEU A 29 21.43 -20.85 -4.10
CA LEU A 29 21.92 -22.19 -4.33
C LEU A 29 20.85 -23.13 -4.90
N PHE A 30 19.65 -23.14 -4.30
CA PHE A 30 18.56 -24.00 -4.74
C PHE A 30 17.99 -23.57 -6.11
N CYS A 31 17.91 -22.26 -6.36
CA CYS A 31 17.38 -21.71 -7.61
C CYS A 31 18.45 -21.55 -8.70
N ASN A 32 19.70 -21.90 -8.42
CA ASN A 32 20.84 -21.72 -9.33
C ASN A 32 20.97 -20.27 -9.84
N VAL A 33 20.80 -19.31 -8.93
CA VAL A 33 21.02 -17.88 -9.19
C VAL A 33 22.00 -17.31 -8.17
N LYS A 34 22.62 -16.18 -8.51
CA LYS A 34 23.51 -15.50 -7.56
C LYS A 34 22.71 -15.00 -6.35
N GLY A 35 23.27 -15.06 -5.15
CA GLY A 35 22.59 -14.61 -3.94
C GLY A 35 22.15 -13.14 -3.98
N ASP A 36 22.87 -12.29 -4.70
CA ASP A 36 22.55 -10.89 -4.93
C ASP A 36 21.38 -10.66 -5.92
N CYS A 37 20.97 -11.72 -6.64
CA CYS A 37 19.74 -11.72 -7.47
C CYS A 37 18.51 -12.16 -6.68
N VAL A 38 18.67 -12.57 -5.42
CA VAL A 38 17.55 -12.88 -4.50
C VAL A 38 17.14 -11.58 -3.81
N ILE A 39 16.05 -10.98 -4.24
CA ILE A 39 15.54 -9.72 -3.70
C ILE A 39 14.45 -10.03 -2.68
N PRO A 40 14.57 -9.56 -1.42
CA PRO A 40 13.56 -9.78 -0.41
C PRO A 40 12.31 -8.96 -0.69
N ALA A 41 11.15 -9.60 -0.60
CA ALA A 41 9.85 -8.97 -0.62
C ALA A 41 9.32 -8.94 0.81
N ILE A 42 9.74 -7.96 1.59
CA ILE A 42 9.29 -7.79 2.97
C ILE A 42 7.88 -7.20 3.04
N ASN A 43 7.19 -7.48 4.14
CA ASN A 43 5.90 -6.87 4.39
C ASN A 43 6.03 -5.34 4.45
N ALA A 44 5.15 -4.66 3.75
CA ALA A 44 5.03 -3.21 3.73
C ALA A 44 3.69 -2.79 4.36
N ASN A 45 3.62 -1.60 4.94
CA ASN A 45 2.37 -1.08 5.50
C ASN A 45 1.37 -0.70 4.39
N SER A 46 1.88 -0.42 3.21
CA SER A 46 1.11 -0.11 2.02
C SER A 46 1.77 -0.69 0.78
N ILE A 47 0.95 -1.11 -0.20
CA ILE A 47 1.45 -1.55 -1.51
C ILE A 47 2.28 -0.46 -2.22
N TYR A 48 2.05 0.79 -1.88
CA TYR A 48 2.77 1.93 -2.46
C TYR A 48 4.19 2.10 -1.91
N GLU A 49 4.56 1.42 -0.83
CA GLU A 49 5.96 1.35 -0.35
C GLU A 49 6.79 0.31 -1.12
N VAL A 50 6.14 -0.66 -1.76
CA VAL A 50 6.82 -1.78 -2.43
C VAL A 50 7.83 -1.34 -3.50
N PRO A 51 7.54 -0.38 -4.40
CA PRO A 51 8.52 0.10 -5.37
C PRO A 51 9.75 0.74 -4.72
N ILE A 52 9.55 1.46 -3.61
CA ILE A 52 10.64 2.09 -2.85
C ILE A 52 11.51 1.00 -2.22
N ASN A 53 10.90 0.00 -1.60
CA ASN A 53 11.60 -1.11 -0.99
C ASN A 53 12.43 -1.89 -2.02
N PHE A 54 11.86 -2.18 -3.19
CA PHE A 54 12.59 -2.86 -4.26
C PHE A 54 13.73 -2.03 -4.85
N LEU A 55 13.57 -0.71 -4.97
CA LEU A 55 14.66 0.17 -5.38
C LEU A 55 15.81 0.14 -4.37
N ASN A 56 15.47 0.23 -3.06
CA ASN A 56 16.45 0.18 -1.98
C ASN A 56 17.22 -1.15 -1.94
N GLU A 57 16.57 -2.25 -2.31
CA GLU A 57 17.18 -3.59 -2.42
C GLU A 57 17.92 -3.80 -3.76
N GLY A 58 17.86 -2.82 -4.69
CA GLY A 58 18.61 -2.84 -5.94
C GLY A 58 18.03 -3.76 -7.02
N LEU A 59 16.71 -4.04 -6.99
CA LEU A 59 16.03 -4.86 -8.01
C LEU A 59 16.23 -4.30 -9.41
N ASP A 60 16.09 -2.99 -9.58
CA ASP A 60 16.28 -2.28 -10.83
C ASP A 60 17.66 -2.53 -11.45
N LYS A 61 18.71 -2.43 -10.64
CA LYS A 61 20.10 -2.68 -11.07
C LYS A 61 20.29 -4.11 -11.54
N ARG A 62 19.73 -5.08 -10.79
CA ARG A 62 19.85 -6.50 -11.16
C ARG A 62 19.12 -6.84 -12.45
N VAL A 63 17.94 -6.24 -12.65
CA VAL A 63 17.18 -6.39 -13.92
C VAL A 63 17.97 -5.81 -15.10
N LEU A 64 18.51 -4.62 -14.96
CA LEU A 64 19.33 -3.99 -16.01
C LEU A 64 20.59 -4.81 -16.32
N GLU A 65 21.31 -5.27 -15.31
CA GLU A 65 22.48 -6.14 -15.47
C GLU A 65 22.14 -7.44 -16.21
N TYR A 66 21.01 -8.08 -15.85
CA TYR A 66 20.57 -9.32 -16.48
C TYR A 66 20.29 -9.13 -17.97
N PHE A 67 19.61 -8.04 -18.32
CA PHE A 67 19.31 -7.71 -19.73
C PHE A 67 20.44 -7.00 -20.46
N ARG A 68 21.57 -6.76 -19.79
CA ARG A 68 22.72 -6.00 -20.33
C ARG A 68 22.31 -4.63 -20.86
N LEU A 69 21.41 -3.96 -20.14
CA LEU A 69 20.94 -2.63 -20.44
C LEU A 69 21.67 -1.60 -19.58
N GLU A 70 21.98 -0.46 -20.17
CA GLU A 70 22.51 0.68 -19.45
C GLU A 70 21.40 1.69 -19.18
N SER A 71 21.22 2.08 -17.92
CA SER A 71 20.37 3.21 -17.60
C SER A 71 21.13 4.52 -17.73
N LYS A 72 20.61 5.42 -18.55
CA LYS A 72 21.18 6.77 -18.73
C LYS A 72 20.70 7.76 -17.65
N LYS A 73 19.77 7.36 -16.80
CA LYS A 73 19.16 8.21 -15.77
C LYS A 73 19.06 7.44 -14.46
N GLU A 74 19.28 8.15 -13.37
CA GLU A 74 18.92 7.63 -12.04
C GLU A 74 17.40 7.60 -11.90
N ILE A 75 16.90 6.59 -11.15
CA ILE A 75 15.49 6.47 -10.85
C ILE A 75 15.12 7.53 -9.82
N ASP A 76 14.14 8.37 -10.15
CA ASP A 76 13.58 9.36 -9.22
C ASP A 76 12.19 8.92 -8.76
N LEU A 77 12.08 8.50 -7.50
CA LEU A 77 10.83 8.12 -6.85
C LEU A 77 10.29 9.21 -5.91
N LYS A 78 10.70 10.47 -6.05
CA LYS A 78 10.24 11.55 -5.15
C LYS A 78 8.72 11.69 -5.13
N MET A 79 8.08 11.70 -6.30
CA MET A 79 6.62 11.76 -6.38
C MET A 79 5.96 10.53 -5.75
N TRP A 80 6.54 9.35 -5.99
CA TRP A 80 6.07 8.09 -5.40
C TRP A 80 6.18 8.08 -3.88
N SER A 81 7.30 8.59 -3.35
CA SER A 81 7.50 8.76 -1.90
C SER A 81 6.50 9.73 -1.28
N GLN A 82 6.07 10.77 -2.02
CA GLN A 82 5.01 11.66 -1.56
C GLN A 82 3.65 10.95 -1.49
N VAL A 83 3.33 10.09 -2.46
CA VAL A 83 2.12 9.25 -2.43
C VAL A 83 2.14 8.36 -1.20
N SER A 84 3.23 7.63 -0.96
CA SER A 84 3.40 6.77 0.20
C SER A 84 3.23 7.54 1.52
N LYS A 85 3.84 8.73 1.62
CA LYS A 85 3.71 9.59 2.81
C LYS A 85 2.26 10.01 3.06
N ARG A 86 1.52 10.46 2.04
CA ARG A 86 0.12 10.87 2.19
C ARG A 86 -0.81 9.74 2.61
N ILE A 87 -0.47 8.50 2.28
CA ILE A 87 -1.21 7.31 2.72
C ILE A 87 -0.97 7.02 4.19
N LEU A 88 0.28 7.12 4.63
CA LEU A 88 0.68 6.78 5.99
C LEU A 88 0.37 7.91 6.99
N GLU A 89 0.48 9.15 6.55
CA GLU A 89 0.34 10.37 7.36
C GLU A 89 -0.64 11.36 6.72
N PRO A 90 -1.93 10.99 6.55
CA PRO A 90 -2.93 11.91 6.01
C PRO A 90 -3.20 13.08 6.98
N GLU A 91 -3.45 14.28 6.46
CA GLU A 91 -3.74 15.47 7.26
C GLU A 91 -5.14 15.45 7.92
N GLY A 92 -6.04 14.61 7.39
CA GLY A 92 -7.39 14.50 7.92
C GLY A 92 -8.10 13.24 7.44
N SER A 93 -9.39 13.15 7.73
CA SER A 93 -10.22 12.06 7.22
C SER A 93 -11.59 12.57 6.82
N ILE A 94 -12.13 11.97 5.74
CA ILE A 94 -13.51 12.18 5.29
C ILE A 94 -14.24 10.84 5.26
N GLU A 95 -15.54 10.88 5.42
CA GLU A 95 -16.42 9.73 5.32
C GLU A 95 -17.30 9.86 4.09
N ILE A 96 -17.30 8.83 3.25
CA ILE A 96 -18.12 8.75 2.03
C ILE A 96 -19.11 7.60 2.21
N GLY A 97 -20.39 7.92 2.17
CA GLY A 97 -21.46 6.93 2.14
C GLY A 97 -21.57 6.29 0.76
N ILE A 98 -21.43 4.98 0.68
CA ILE A 98 -21.61 4.21 -0.56
C ILE A 98 -22.95 3.51 -0.47
N VAL A 99 -23.93 4.02 -1.21
CA VAL A 99 -25.28 3.43 -1.26
C VAL A 99 -25.38 2.54 -2.48
N GLY A 100 -25.44 1.23 -2.27
CA GLY A 100 -25.43 0.26 -3.35
C GLY A 100 -26.13 -1.05 -3.01
N LYS A 101 -26.08 -1.99 -3.95
CA LYS A 101 -26.51 -3.39 -3.77
C LYS A 101 -25.27 -4.26 -3.57
N TYR A 102 -25.43 -5.35 -2.82
CA TYR A 102 -24.35 -6.32 -2.58
C TYR A 102 -23.12 -5.73 -1.90
N THR A 103 -23.32 -4.77 -1.00
CA THR A 103 -22.24 -4.07 -0.30
C THR A 103 -21.34 -4.98 0.54
N GLY A 104 -21.85 -6.17 0.91
CA GLY A 104 -21.07 -7.23 1.57
C GLY A 104 -20.05 -7.96 0.69
N LEU A 105 -20.08 -7.75 -0.64
CA LEU A 105 -19.14 -8.37 -1.58
C LEU A 105 -17.97 -7.43 -1.87
N ALA A 106 -16.93 -7.48 -1.05
CA ALA A 106 -15.77 -6.59 -1.12
C ALA A 106 -15.12 -6.51 -2.52
N ASP A 107 -15.08 -7.63 -3.24
CA ASP A 107 -14.46 -7.70 -4.57
C ASP A 107 -15.26 -6.97 -5.66
N ALA A 108 -16.60 -6.86 -5.51
CA ALA A 108 -17.44 -6.19 -6.49
C ALA A 108 -17.12 -4.68 -6.61
N TYR A 109 -16.60 -4.09 -5.53
CA TYR A 109 -16.35 -2.67 -5.44
C TYR A 109 -14.85 -2.30 -5.36
N LYS A 110 -13.95 -3.25 -5.63
CA LYS A 110 -12.52 -3.04 -5.48
C LYS A 110 -12.00 -1.83 -6.27
N SER A 111 -12.39 -1.69 -7.53
CA SER A 111 -11.97 -0.54 -8.36
C SER A 111 -12.51 0.79 -7.84
N LEU A 112 -13.73 0.80 -7.30
CA LEU A 112 -14.31 1.98 -6.68
C LEU A 112 -13.55 2.39 -5.41
N ASN A 113 -13.22 1.41 -4.57
CA ASN A 113 -12.44 1.62 -3.36
C ASN A 113 -11.08 2.24 -3.68
N GLU A 114 -10.37 1.71 -4.68
CA GLU A 114 -9.09 2.25 -5.12
C GLU A 114 -9.24 3.66 -5.69
N ALA A 115 -10.27 3.92 -6.50
CA ALA A 115 -10.52 5.25 -7.06
C ALA A 115 -10.75 6.30 -5.96
N LEU A 116 -11.56 5.97 -4.95
CA LEU A 116 -11.81 6.85 -3.81
C LEU A 116 -10.56 7.04 -2.96
N SER A 117 -9.79 5.97 -2.75
CA SER A 117 -8.48 6.03 -2.06
C SER A 117 -7.52 6.96 -2.79
N HIS A 118 -7.42 6.87 -4.11
CA HIS A 118 -6.58 7.76 -4.93
C HIS A 118 -7.05 9.21 -4.83
N GLY A 119 -8.36 9.46 -4.82
CA GLY A 119 -8.92 10.79 -4.56
C GLY A 119 -8.50 11.34 -3.19
N GLY A 120 -8.53 10.48 -2.17
CA GLY A 120 -8.05 10.81 -0.83
C GLY A 120 -6.56 11.15 -0.80
N ILE A 121 -5.72 10.34 -1.44
CA ILE A 121 -4.27 10.57 -1.55
C ILE A 121 -3.98 11.92 -2.21
N TYR A 122 -4.69 12.22 -3.31
CA TYR A 122 -4.52 13.48 -4.01
C TYR A 122 -4.82 14.68 -3.09
N ASN A 123 -5.88 14.59 -2.29
CA ASN A 123 -6.33 15.62 -1.37
C ASN A 123 -5.68 15.54 0.03
N ASN A 124 -4.72 14.63 0.24
CA ASN A 124 -4.02 14.39 1.52
C ASN A 124 -4.98 14.07 2.69
N VAL A 125 -6.05 13.33 2.43
CA VAL A 125 -7.03 12.90 3.41
C VAL A 125 -7.24 11.38 3.35
N LYS A 126 -7.53 10.78 4.50
CA LYS A 126 -7.96 9.39 4.57
C LYS A 126 -9.45 9.30 4.25
N VAL A 127 -9.80 8.53 3.23
CA VAL A 127 -11.21 8.24 2.93
C VAL A 127 -11.66 7.04 3.75
N LYS A 128 -12.72 7.23 4.52
CA LYS A 128 -13.46 6.17 5.21
C LYS A 128 -14.72 5.88 4.41
N LEU A 129 -14.96 4.61 4.10
CA LEU A 129 -16.13 4.19 3.33
C LEU A 129 -17.19 3.65 4.29
N ASN A 130 -18.37 4.25 4.26
CA ASN A 130 -19.55 3.80 4.96
C ASN A 130 -20.46 3.09 3.95
N TRP A 131 -20.51 1.75 4.03
CA TRP A 131 -21.27 0.92 3.12
C TRP A 131 -22.71 0.78 3.59
N ILE A 132 -23.65 1.14 2.73
CA ILE A 132 -25.06 1.16 3.02
C ILE A 132 -25.78 0.36 1.95
N GLU A 133 -26.48 -0.70 2.36
CA GLU A 133 -27.30 -1.48 1.46
C GLU A 133 -28.53 -0.65 1.06
N SER A 134 -28.75 -0.47 -0.24
CA SER A 134 -29.79 0.42 -0.74
C SER A 134 -31.21 -0.04 -0.33
N GLU A 135 -31.41 -1.33 -0.11
CA GLU A 135 -32.70 -1.92 0.32
C GLU A 135 -33.01 -1.65 1.79
N GLU A 136 -32.02 -1.28 2.60
CA GLU A 136 -32.20 -0.92 4.02
C GLU A 136 -32.60 0.54 4.19
N LEU A 137 -32.42 1.39 3.16
CA LEU A 137 -32.77 2.79 3.23
C LEU A 137 -34.27 3.01 3.06
N ASN A 138 -34.83 3.83 3.95
CA ASN A 138 -36.22 4.28 3.88
C ASN A 138 -36.35 5.71 4.39
N GLY A 139 -37.49 6.35 4.19
CA GLY A 139 -37.71 7.74 4.55
C GLY A 139 -37.55 8.06 6.04
N SER A 140 -37.57 7.05 6.93
CA SER A 140 -37.44 7.27 8.38
C SER A 140 -36.02 7.13 8.90
N ASN A 141 -35.11 6.46 8.17
CA ASN A 141 -33.75 6.18 8.63
C ASN A 141 -32.65 6.85 7.79
N ILE A 142 -32.98 7.39 6.61
CA ILE A 142 -32.00 7.93 5.66
C ILE A 142 -31.14 9.03 6.28
N GLU A 143 -31.73 9.95 7.05
CA GLU A 143 -30.99 11.02 7.69
C GLU A 143 -29.97 10.46 8.70
N ASN A 144 -30.37 9.48 9.51
CA ASN A 144 -29.51 8.88 10.51
C ASN A 144 -28.35 8.09 9.90
N MET A 145 -28.58 7.39 8.78
CA MET A 145 -27.57 6.56 8.12
C MET A 145 -26.56 7.40 7.33
N LEU A 146 -26.94 8.58 6.88
CA LEU A 146 -26.09 9.44 6.03
C LEU A 146 -25.55 10.69 6.75
N ASN A 147 -26.02 10.97 7.95
CA ASN A 147 -25.73 12.21 8.70
C ASN A 147 -24.22 12.47 8.89
N ASN A 148 -23.42 11.43 9.08
CA ASN A 148 -21.97 11.58 9.29
C ASN A 148 -21.17 11.59 7.97
N CYS A 149 -21.81 11.39 6.84
CA CYS A 149 -21.13 11.34 5.54
C CYS A 149 -20.82 12.76 5.04
N HIS A 150 -19.59 12.98 4.63
CA HIS A 150 -19.14 14.21 3.95
C HIS A 150 -19.54 14.24 2.47
N GLY A 151 -19.87 13.09 1.93
CA GLY A 151 -20.36 12.89 0.58
C GLY A 151 -21.04 11.54 0.43
N ILE A 152 -21.90 11.43 -0.58
CA ILE A 152 -22.63 10.21 -0.88
C ILE A 152 -22.31 9.81 -2.31
N LEU A 153 -22.04 8.54 -2.53
CA LEU A 153 -21.82 7.96 -3.84
C LEU A 153 -22.80 6.80 -4.06
N VAL A 154 -23.54 6.87 -5.15
CA VAL A 154 -24.40 5.79 -5.62
C VAL A 154 -23.74 5.20 -6.87
N PRO A 155 -23.07 4.05 -6.76
CA PRO A 155 -22.43 3.43 -7.92
C PRO A 155 -23.45 2.91 -8.91
N GLY A 156 -23.04 2.81 -10.19
CA GLY A 156 -23.82 2.13 -11.19
C GLY A 156 -24.06 0.67 -10.80
N GLY A 157 -25.23 0.16 -11.08
CA GLY A 157 -25.63 -1.21 -10.77
C GLY A 157 -26.58 -1.75 -11.82
N PHE A 158 -26.76 -3.08 -11.81
CA PHE A 158 -27.77 -3.77 -12.58
C PHE A 158 -28.97 -4.03 -11.67
N GLY A 159 -30.15 -3.62 -12.07
CA GLY A 159 -31.38 -3.85 -11.34
C GLY A 159 -32.51 -2.96 -11.89
N GLU A 160 -33.74 -3.42 -11.78
CA GLU A 160 -34.96 -2.64 -12.02
C GLU A 160 -35.15 -1.61 -10.89
#